data_763ead6e248d11d9d591d8a72c299e59
#
_entry.id   763ead6e248d11d9d591d8a72c299e59
#
_cell.length_a   1.000
_cell.length_b   1.000
_cell.length_c   1.000
_cell.angle_alpha   90.00
_cell.angle_beta   90.00
_cell.angle_gamma   90.00
#
_symmetry.space_group_name_H-M   'P 1'
#
loop_
_entity.id
_entity.type
_entity.pdbx_description
1 polymer ?
#
loop_
_entity_poly.entity_id
_entity_poly.type
_entity_poly.pdbx_seq_one_letter_code
_entity_poly.pdbx_strand_id
1 'polypeptide(L)'
;MQLLSSAVKLPSCAAGSTFLLCTVLSLAAEDSATAGNAKSLAEAETAFAQESLEKGMRSAFLHALSAEGIVFEPGPQNGKKVWEAKPKNDKGILQWQPVLAAVSTKGDLGYTTGPWSFKAKATDREASAFGQFVSIWRWENGQWKLLFDLGSKNPRPTEPRAALQLVDNHAPNESAADAQPVMLAHDQRYAANRVQEMAAVAEEKVRLYLPAKFPIIGASGAAAALQKQGPPLKFGPAKGDVSSGGDLGYVWGEYTVGSDTEMSGYYLRIWRKGRAGNWKLALDLVHPR
;
A
#
# COMPACT_ATOMS: atom_id res chain seq x y z
N MET A 1 56.26 -61.93 -65.59
CA MET A 1 55.19 -62.66 -66.34
C MET A 1 53.87 -62.07 -65.84
N GLN A 2 53.44 -61.09 -66.51
CA GLN A 2 52.14 -60.92 -67.18
C GLN A 2 50.97 -61.55 -66.40
N LEU A 3 49.89 -60.85 -66.08
CA LEU A 3 48.80 -60.23 -66.88
C LEU A 3 47.90 -59.41 -65.98
N LEU A 4 47.64 -58.19 -66.31
CA LEU A 4 46.40 -57.62 -66.85
C LEU A 4 45.07 -58.07 -66.11
N SER A 5 44.29 -57.19 -65.49
CA SER A 5 43.15 -56.64 -66.20
C SER A 5 42.19 -55.86 -65.32
N SER A 6 41.81 -54.74 -65.80
CA SER A 6 40.48 -54.13 -65.86
C SER A 6 39.90 -53.43 -64.59
N ALA A 7 39.92 -52.16 -64.72
CA ALA A 7 39.13 -51.19 -63.93
C ALA A 7 37.63 -51.27 -64.24
N VAL A 8 36.82 -51.30 -63.24
CA VAL A 8 35.39 -50.94 -63.29
C VAL A 8 35.18 -49.75 -62.41
N LYS A 9 34.87 -48.60 -63.02
CA LYS A 9 34.40 -47.39 -62.35
C LYS A 9 32.95 -47.60 -61.96
N LEU A 10 32.65 -47.41 -60.66
CA LEU A 10 31.28 -47.19 -60.14
C LEU A 10 31.13 -45.74 -59.69
N PRO A 11 29.95 -45.13 -59.89
CA PRO A 11 29.79 -43.71 -59.66
C PRO A 11 29.63 -43.37 -58.14
N SER A 12 30.28 -42.29 -57.78
CA SER A 12 30.18 -41.66 -56.45
C SER A 12 28.77 -41.08 -56.23
N CYS A 13 28.01 -41.69 -55.36
CA CYS A 13 26.81 -41.04 -54.74
C CYS A 13 27.26 -40.16 -53.60
N ALA A 14 27.20 -38.85 -53.80
CA ALA A 14 27.34 -37.88 -52.78
C ALA A 14 26.05 -37.89 -51.86
N ALA A 15 26.17 -38.49 -50.71
CA ALA A 15 25.14 -38.37 -49.66
C ALA A 15 25.27 -37.01 -49.00
N GLY A 16 24.42 -36.08 -49.39
CA GLY A 16 24.24 -34.80 -48.70
C GLY A 16 23.51 -35.02 -47.35
N SER A 17 24.26 -34.98 -46.25
CA SER A 17 23.67 -34.93 -44.91
C SER A 17 23.12 -33.55 -44.66
N THR A 18 21.82 -33.38 -44.85
CA THR A 18 21.10 -32.19 -44.42
C THR A 18 20.92 -32.28 -42.91
N PHE A 19 21.77 -31.60 -42.15
CA PHE A 19 21.54 -31.36 -40.73
C PHE A 19 20.34 -30.40 -40.57
N LEU A 20 19.18 -30.96 -40.22
CA LEU A 20 18.01 -30.20 -39.78
C LEU A 20 18.33 -29.67 -38.39
N LEU A 21 18.75 -28.38 -38.29
CA LEU A 21 18.94 -27.69 -37.03
C LEU A 21 17.53 -27.39 -36.46
N CYS A 22 17.00 -28.30 -35.61
CA CYS A 22 15.84 -28.01 -34.80
C CYS A 22 16.24 -26.98 -33.75
N THR A 23 16.05 -25.71 -34.07
CA THR A 23 16.00 -24.65 -33.04
C THR A 23 14.77 -24.88 -32.20
N VAL A 24 14.96 -25.50 -31.04
CA VAL A 24 13.97 -25.51 -29.98
C VAL A 24 13.91 -24.09 -29.46
N LEU A 25 12.94 -23.28 -29.94
CA LEU A 25 12.53 -22.06 -29.25
C LEU A 25 11.92 -22.52 -27.92
N SER A 26 12.72 -22.48 -26.88
CA SER A 26 12.20 -22.48 -25.51
C SER A 26 11.41 -21.19 -25.35
N LEU A 27 10.08 -21.24 -25.53
CA LEU A 27 9.19 -20.25 -24.96
C LEU A 27 9.36 -20.42 -23.45
N ALA A 28 10.22 -19.60 -22.86
CA ALA A 28 10.07 -19.28 -21.46
C ALA A 28 8.68 -18.62 -21.34
N ALA A 29 7.70 -19.38 -20.90
CA ALA A 29 6.51 -18.79 -20.33
C ALA A 29 7.02 -17.96 -19.15
N GLU A 30 7.12 -16.64 -19.35
CA GLU A 30 7.13 -15.72 -18.23
C GLU A 30 5.83 -16.02 -17.50
N ASP A 31 5.96 -16.71 -16.38
CA ASP A 31 4.91 -16.82 -15.37
C ASP A 31 4.66 -15.39 -14.92
N SER A 32 3.79 -14.69 -15.64
CA SER A 32 3.31 -13.38 -15.23
C SER A 32 2.48 -13.67 -13.97
N ALA A 33 3.16 -13.67 -12.83
CA ALA A 33 2.48 -13.67 -11.54
C ALA A 33 1.39 -12.62 -11.63
N THR A 34 0.14 -13.07 -11.62
CA THR A 34 -1.03 -12.20 -11.80
C THR A 34 -0.90 -11.04 -10.84
N ALA A 35 -0.82 -9.81 -11.38
CA ALA A 35 -0.73 -8.60 -10.59
C ALA A 35 -1.87 -8.55 -9.54
N GLY A 36 -1.62 -7.92 -8.41
CA GLY A 36 -2.63 -7.74 -7.37
C GLY A 36 -3.80 -6.88 -7.86
N ASN A 37 -4.94 -7.01 -7.22
CA ASN A 37 -6.12 -6.19 -7.46
C ASN A 37 -6.82 -5.85 -6.13
N ALA A 38 -7.81 -4.96 -6.16
CA ALA A 38 -8.48 -4.48 -4.95
C ALA A 38 -9.16 -5.62 -4.16
N LYS A 39 -9.67 -6.64 -4.85
CA LYS A 39 -10.28 -7.81 -4.20
C LYS A 39 -9.21 -8.63 -3.46
N SER A 40 -8.13 -9.01 -4.13
CA SER A 40 -7.03 -9.76 -3.51
C SER A 40 -6.35 -9.00 -2.37
N LEU A 41 -6.28 -7.67 -2.47
CA LEU A 41 -5.78 -6.81 -1.38
C LEU A 41 -6.72 -6.83 -0.16
N ALA A 42 -8.03 -6.71 -0.38
CA ALA A 42 -9.01 -6.79 0.70
C ALA A 42 -9.01 -8.17 1.38
N GLU A 43 -8.80 -9.24 0.62
CA GLU A 43 -8.64 -10.60 1.12
C GLU A 43 -7.36 -10.73 1.96
N ALA A 44 -6.24 -10.15 1.52
CA ALA A 44 -4.99 -10.12 2.28
C ALA A 44 -5.13 -9.36 3.62
N GLU A 45 -5.77 -8.18 3.62
CA GLU A 45 -6.06 -7.43 4.84
C GLU A 45 -6.97 -8.21 5.79
N THR A 46 -7.99 -8.88 5.26
CA THR A 46 -8.91 -9.70 6.05
C THR A 46 -8.21 -10.91 6.65
N ALA A 47 -7.34 -11.59 5.88
CA ALA A 47 -6.53 -12.70 6.36
C ALA A 47 -5.55 -12.27 7.46
N PHE A 48 -4.93 -11.10 7.33
CA PHE A 48 -4.07 -10.49 8.33
C PHE A 48 -4.83 -10.24 9.64
N ALA A 49 -6.03 -9.65 9.55
CA ALA A 49 -6.90 -9.43 10.71
C ALA A 49 -7.31 -10.74 11.38
N GLN A 50 -7.67 -11.76 10.60
CA GLN A 50 -8.04 -13.07 11.11
C GLN A 50 -6.86 -13.79 11.78
N GLU A 51 -5.68 -13.75 11.17
CA GLU A 51 -4.47 -14.32 11.78
C GLU A 51 -4.13 -13.65 13.12
N SER A 52 -4.37 -12.33 13.24
CA SER A 52 -4.19 -11.61 14.50
C SER A 52 -5.10 -12.14 15.61
N LEU A 53 -6.34 -12.50 15.28
CA LEU A 53 -7.27 -13.10 16.25
C LEU A 53 -6.91 -14.53 16.62
N GLU A 54 -6.45 -15.33 15.67
CA GLU A 54 -6.16 -16.75 15.85
C GLU A 54 -4.80 -17.02 16.49
N LYS A 55 -3.76 -16.27 16.05
CA LYS A 55 -2.36 -16.51 16.41
C LYS A 55 -1.73 -15.35 17.19
N GLY A 56 -2.48 -14.27 17.43
CA GLY A 56 -2.04 -13.07 18.09
C GLY A 56 -1.37 -12.05 17.16
N MET A 57 -1.41 -10.77 17.57
CA MET A 57 -0.88 -9.64 16.80
C MET A 57 0.57 -9.84 16.34
N ARG A 58 1.44 -10.32 17.24
CA ARG A 58 2.86 -10.53 16.91
C ARG A 58 3.05 -11.45 15.70
N SER A 59 2.37 -12.59 15.68
CA SER A 59 2.46 -13.57 14.59
C SER A 59 1.96 -12.95 13.28
N ALA A 60 0.79 -12.33 13.32
CA ALA A 60 0.15 -11.75 12.16
C ALA A 60 1.00 -10.63 11.52
N PHE A 61 1.50 -9.70 12.34
CA PHE A 61 2.36 -8.62 11.84
C PHE A 61 3.68 -9.15 11.26
N LEU A 62 4.33 -10.11 11.90
CA LEU A 62 5.58 -10.70 11.38
C LEU A 62 5.37 -11.41 10.03
N HIS A 63 4.21 -12.02 9.83
CA HIS A 63 3.86 -12.68 8.57
C HIS A 63 3.50 -11.67 7.48
N ALA A 64 2.68 -10.66 7.80
CA ALA A 64 2.20 -9.68 6.83
C ALA A 64 3.29 -8.70 6.37
N LEU A 65 4.16 -8.25 7.29
CA LEU A 65 5.14 -7.20 7.02
C LEU A 65 6.13 -7.58 5.91
N SER A 66 6.37 -6.61 5.01
CA SER A 66 7.56 -6.57 4.17
C SER A 66 8.82 -6.47 5.02
N ALA A 67 9.97 -6.85 4.46
CA ALA A 67 11.27 -6.65 5.11
C ALA A 67 11.54 -5.17 5.45
N GLU A 68 11.03 -4.27 4.61
CA GLU A 68 11.17 -2.81 4.73
C GLU A 68 9.97 -2.16 5.45
N GLY A 69 8.99 -2.96 5.87
CA GLY A 69 7.74 -2.47 6.46
C GLY A 69 7.96 -1.56 7.67
N ILE A 70 7.21 -0.46 7.72
CA ILE A 70 7.30 0.58 8.75
C ILE A 70 6.06 0.58 9.62
N VAL A 71 6.24 0.59 10.93
CA VAL A 71 5.19 0.79 11.95
C VAL A 71 5.52 1.99 12.83
N PHE A 72 4.52 2.55 13.50
CA PHE A 72 4.62 3.81 14.27
C PHE A 72 4.40 3.61 15.78
N GLU A 73 5.28 2.86 16.43
CA GLU A 73 5.24 2.67 17.89
C GLU A 73 6.66 2.68 18.49
N PRO A 74 7.10 3.74 19.12
CA PRO A 74 6.51 5.09 19.36
C PRO A 74 6.73 6.07 18.21
N GLY A 75 7.33 5.65 17.11
CA GLY A 75 7.63 6.42 15.91
C GLY A 75 7.98 5.49 14.76
N PRO A 76 8.36 6.01 13.57
CA PRO A 76 8.62 5.20 12.40
C PRO A 76 9.83 4.29 12.61
N GLN A 77 9.59 2.98 12.64
CA GLN A 77 10.59 1.94 12.84
C GLN A 77 10.35 0.77 11.89
N ASN A 78 11.39 -0.03 11.64
CA ASN A 78 11.22 -1.29 10.93
C ASN A 78 10.27 -2.21 11.71
N GLY A 79 9.15 -2.52 11.11
CA GLY A 79 8.05 -3.24 11.76
C GLY A 79 8.43 -4.64 12.21
N LYS A 80 9.24 -5.38 11.42
CA LYS A 80 9.70 -6.72 11.83
C LYS A 80 10.50 -6.66 13.11
N LYS A 81 11.46 -5.74 13.21
CA LYS A 81 12.28 -5.56 14.44
C LYS A 81 11.43 -5.21 15.65
N VAL A 82 10.44 -4.33 15.48
CA VAL A 82 9.51 -3.96 16.56
C VAL A 82 8.72 -5.18 17.02
N TRP A 83 8.11 -5.93 16.10
CA TRP A 83 7.28 -7.07 16.45
C TRP A 83 8.08 -8.29 16.92
N GLU A 84 9.32 -8.48 16.48
CA GLU A 84 10.24 -9.49 17.00
C GLU A 84 10.57 -9.25 18.47
N ALA A 85 10.70 -7.97 18.87
CA ALA A 85 10.98 -7.58 20.25
C ALA A 85 9.76 -7.68 21.20
N LYS A 86 8.53 -7.72 20.65
CA LYS A 86 7.31 -7.85 21.48
C LYS A 86 7.18 -9.25 22.10
N PRO A 87 6.57 -9.36 23.30
CA PRO A 87 6.31 -10.67 23.93
C PRO A 87 5.47 -11.58 23.04
N LYS A 88 5.76 -12.90 23.06
CA LYS A 88 4.98 -13.90 22.31
C LYS A 88 3.57 -14.12 22.85
N ASN A 89 3.31 -13.77 24.09
CA ASN A 89 2.06 -14.01 24.82
C ASN A 89 1.31 -12.72 25.14
N ASP A 90 1.35 -11.74 24.24
CA ASP A 90 0.52 -10.56 24.34
C ASP A 90 -0.97 -10.97 24.38
N LYS A 91 -1.70 -10.46 25.38
CA LYS A 91 -3.11 -10.78 25.61
C LYS A 91 -4.07 -9.77 24.99
N GLY A 92 -3.55 -8.73 24.39
CA GLY A 92 -4.34 -7.71 23.69
C GLY A 92 -5.00 -8.29 22.45
N ILE A 93 -6.24 -7.90 22.22
CA ILE A 93 -7.02 -8.30 21.05
C ILE A 93 -7.26 -7.06 20.20
N LEU A 94 -6.65 -7.00 19.05
CA LEU A 94 -6.90 -5.98 18.03
C LEU A 94 -7.79 -6.59 16.95
N GLN A 95 -8.97 -5.98 16.75
CA GLN A 95 -9.91 -6.38 15.72
C GLN A 95 -10.06 -5.24 14.71
N TRP A 96 -9.95 -5.55 13.43
CA TRP A 96 -10.18 -4.58 12.37
C TRP A 96 -10.75 -5.25 11.13
N GLN A 97 -11.30 -4.45 10.24
CA GLN A 97 -11.77 -4.92 8.94
C GLN A 97 -11.70 -3.77 7.92
N PRO A 98 -11.29 -4.01 6.68
CA PRO A 98 -11.28 -2.99 5.67
C PRO A 98 -12.72 -2.56 5.29
N VAL A 99 -12.88 -1.27 5.02
CA VAL A 99 -14.05 -0.68 4.37
C VAL A 99 -13.69 -0.10 3.00
N LEU A 100 -12.41 -0.05 2.69
CA LEU A 100 -11.88 0.34 1.40
C LEU A 100 -10.60 -0.43 1.14
N ALA A 101 -10.46 -0.95 -0.08
CA ALA A 101 -9.20 -1.40 -0.66
C ALA A 101 -9.06 -0.75 -2.04
N ALA A 102 -7.94 -0.10 -2.29
CA ALA A 102 -7.65 0.54 -3.56
C ALA A 102 -6.25 0.14 -4.05
N VAL A 103 -6.13 -0.14 -5.35
CA VAL A 103 -4.92 -0.69 -5.97
C VAL A 103 -4.57 0.10 -7.22
N SER A 104 -3.27 0.28 -7.46
CA SER A 104 -2.69 0.90 -8.65
C SER A 104 -3.06 0.15 -9.94
N THR A 105 -2.98 0.82 -11.07
CA THR A 105 -3.25 0.22 -12.39
C THR A 105 -2.37 -1.00 -12.68
N LYS A 106 -1.14 -1.03 -12.16
CA LYS A 106 -0.22 -2.17 -12.32
C LYS A 106 -0.39 -3.26 -11.27
N GLY A 107 -1.21 -3.05 -10.25
CA GLY A 107 -1.46 -4.05 -9.21
C GLY A 107 -0.28 -4.29 -8.26
N ASP A 108 0.69 -3.39 -8.19
CA ASP A 108 1.93 -3.52 -7.43
C ASP A 108 1.93 -2.74 -6.11
N LEU A 109 1.07 -1.73 -6.00
CA LEU A 109 0.88 -0.91 -4.81
C LEU A 109 -0.62 -0.75 -4.51
N GLY A 110 -0.97 -0.81 -3.23
CA GLY A 110 -2.35 -0.58 -2.80
C GLY A 110 -2.43 -0.08 -1.37
N TYR A 111 -3.61 0.36 -0.97
CA TYR A 111 -3.88 0.69 0.42
C TYR A 111 -5.26 0.20 0.84
N THR A 112 -5.36 -0.10 2.12
CA THR A 112 -6.59 -0.45 2.80
C THR A 112 -6.84 0.51 3.95
N THR A 113 -8.08 0.69 4.33
CA THR A 113 -8.45 1.44 5.53
C THR A 113 -9.79 0.97 6.07
N GLY A 114 -9.97 1.12 7.36
CA GLY A 114 -11.19 0.72 8.04
C GLY A 114 -11.14 0.95 9.55
N PRO A 115 -12.22 0.65 10.26
CA PRO A 115 -12.27 0.75 11.71
C PRO A 115 -11.49 -0.37 12.38
N TRP A 116 -10.91 -0.04 13.53
CA TRP A 116 -10.34 -1.00 14.46
C TRP A 116 -10.89 -0.79 15.88
N SER A 117 -10.84 -1.85 16.68
CA SER A 117 -11.10 -1.83 18.11
C SER A 117 -10.09 -2.67 18.87
N PHE A 118 -9.78 -2.29 20.10
CA PHE A 118 -8.79 -2.95 20.92
C PHE A 118 -9.36 -3.32 22.30
N LYS A 119 -9.11 -4.55 22.75
CA LYS A 119 -9.32 -5.03 24.12
C LYS A 119 -7.97 -5.33 24.74
N ALA A 120 -7.77 -4.91 25.99
CA ALA A 120 -6.53 -5.21 26.72
C ALA A 120 -6.39 -6.71 27.06
N LYS A 121 -7.54 -7.39 27.25
CA LYS A 121 -7.61 -8.84 27.49
C LYS A 121 -8.78 -9.46 26.73
N ALA A 122 -8.66 -10.70 26.34
CA ALA A 122 -9.75 -11.45 25.69
C ALA A 122 -11.04 -11.54 26.55
N THR A 123 -10.88 -11.51 27.88
CA THR A 123 -11.98 -11.56 28.84
C THR A 123 -12.75 -10.24 29.02
N ASP A 124 -12.21 -9.13 28.48
CA ASP A 124 -12.85 -7.84 28.58
C ASP A 124 -14.17 -7.86 27.80
N ARG A 125 -15.26 -7.41 28.45
CA ARG A 125 -16.58 -7.35 27.80
C ARG A 125 -16.59 -6.39 26.63
N GLU A 126 -15.89 -5.27 26.74
CA GLU A 126 -15.91 -4.19 25.79
C GLU A 126 -14.50 -3.80 25.35
N ALA A 127 -14.40 -3.26 24.15
CA ALA A 127 -13.16 -2.67 23.68
C ALA A 127 -12.86 -1.36 24.42
N SER A 128 -11.61 -1.14 24.77
CA SER A 128 -11.11 0.03 25.49
C SER A 128 -10.64 1.16 24.57
N ALA A 129 -10.41 0.87 23.28
CA ALA A 129 -10.00 1.85 22.30
C ALA A 129 -10.56 1.54 20.91
N PHE A 130 -10.74 2.60 20.11
CA PHE A 130 -11.29 2.54 18.77
C PHE A 130 -10.53 3.50 17.85
N GLY A 131 -10.55 3.22 16.55
CA GLY A 131 -9.93 4.11 15.59
C GLY A 131 -10.13 3.68 14.16
N GLN A 132 -9.30 4.27 13.29
CA GLN A 132 -9.18 3.93 11.87
C GLN A 132 -7.73 3.54 11.60
N PHE A 133 -7.53 2.51 10.80
CA PHE A 133 -6.21 2.14 10.28
C PHE A 133 -6.05 2.58 8.83
N VAL A 134 -4.83 2.74 8.42
CA VAL A 134 -4.41 2.85 7.01
C VAL A 134 -3.18 1.99 6.85
N SER A 135 -3.29 0.98 6.01
CA SER A 135 -2.21 0.07 5.66
C SER A 135 -1.84 0.27 4.19
N ILE A 136 -0.54 0.46 3.91
CA ILE A 136 0.00 0.45 2.54
C ILE A 136 0.57 -0.93 2.27
N TRP A 137 0.22 -1.49 1.13
CA TRP A 137 0.60 -2.82 0.70
C TRP A 137 1.36 -2.78 -0.61
N ARG A 138 2.39 -3.61 -0.72
CA ARG A 138 3.15 -3.82 -1.95
C ARG A 138 3.04 -5.27 -2.40
N TRP A 139 2.89 -5.47 -3.70
CA TRP A 139 2.90 -6.81 -4.29
C TRP A 139 4.33 -7.30 -4.41
N GLU A 140 4.68 -8.35 -3.67
CA GLU A 140 6.02 -8.92 -3.61
C GLU A 140 5.95 -10.44 -3.79
N ASN A 141 6.63 -10.98 -4.80
CA ASN A 141 6.72 -12.43 -5.02
C ASN A 141 5.35 -13.14 -5.04
N GLY A 142 4.36 -12.56 -5.72
CA GLY A 142 3.04 -13.17 -5.87
C GLY A 142 2.11 -13.01 -4.67
N GLN A 143 2.42 -12.13 -3.71
CA GLN A 143 1.60 -11.88 -2.53
C GLN A 143 1.65 -10.42 -2.07
N TRP A 144 0.61 -9.97 -1.38
CA TRP A 144 0.60 -8.67 -0.72
C TRP A 144 1.45 -8.69 0.54
N LYS A 145 2.33 -7.70 0.70
CA LYS A 145 3.14 -7.46 1.90
C LYS A 145 2.89 -6.07 2.44
N LEU A 146 2.73 -5.99 3.75
CA LEU A 146 2.47 -4.75 4.48
C LEU A 146 3.74 -3.88 4.50
N LEU A 147 3.68 -2.75 3.84
CA LEU A 147 4.79 -1.81 3.72
C LEU A 147 4.72 -0.69 4.77
N PHE A 148 3.50 -0.32 5.20
CA PHE A 148 3.29 0.79 6.10
C PHE A 148 1.98 0.59 6.87
N ASP A 149 2.01 0.80 8.19
CA ASP A 149 0.82 0.72 9.04
C ASP A 149 0.78 1.91 10.01
N LEU A 150 -0.29 2.67 9.92
CA LEU A 150 -0.56 3.82 10.79
C LEU A 150 -2.05 3.96 11.03
N GLY A 151 -2.44 4.36 12.22
CA GLY A 151 -3.84 4.56 12.56
C GLY A 151 -4.10 5.88 13.27
N SER A 152 -5.38 6.20 13.42
CA SER A 152 -5.88 7.33 14.18
C SER A 152 -6.91 6.84 15.18
N LYS A 153 -6.93 7.38 16.39
CA LYS A 153 -7.95 7.08 17.41
C LYS A 153 -9.21 7.92 17.17
N ASN A 154 -10.37 7.32 17.43
CA ASN A 154 -11.67 8.00 17.42
C ASN A 154 -12.55 7.53 18.60
N PRO A 155 -13.67 8.21 18.91
CA PRO A 155 -14.63 7.73 19.89
C PRO A 155 -15.21 6.35 19.50
N ARG A 156 -15.88 5.69 20.46
CA ARG A 156 -16.61 4.44 20.18
C ARG A 156 -17.63 4.67 19.07
N PRO A 157 -17.63 3.86 18.00
CA PRO A 157 -18.65 3.94 16.96
C PRO A 157 -20.05 3.60 17.51
N THR A 158 -21.03 4.36 17.08
CA THR A 158 -22.46 4.12 17.35
C THR A 158 -23.16 3.53 16.14
N GLU A 159 -22.60 3.73 14.95
CA GLU A 159 -23.16 3.28 13.70
C GLU A 159 -22.52 1.97 13.21
N PRO A 160 -23.24 1.15 12.45
CA PRO A 160 -22.69 -0.02 11.80
C PRO A 160 -21.53 0.35 10.87
N ARG A 161 -20.60 -0.57 10.72
CA ARG A 161 -19.50 -0.40 9.77
C ARG A 161 -20.01 -0.28 8.32
N ALA A 162 -19.42 0.62 7.56
CA ALA A 162 -19.69 0.76 6.12
C ALA A 162 -19.32 -0.53 5.35
N ALA A 163 -20.02 -0.77 4.25
CA ALA A 163 -19.70 -1.85 3.33
C ALA A 163 -18.31 -1.64 2.70
N LEU A 164 -17.63 -2.75 2.39
CA LEU A 164 -16.35 -2.74 1.71
C LEU A 164 -16.49 -2.16 0.29
N GLN A 165 -15.64 -1.21 -0.04
CA GLN A 165 -15.48 -0.65 -1.38
C GLN A 165 -14.18 -1.16 -1.98
N LEU A 166 -14.25 -1.63 -3.22
CA LEU A 166 -13.10 -2.09 -4.00
C LEU A 166 -12.84 -1.09 -5.14
N VAL A 167 -11.60 -0.65 -5.29
CA VAL A 167 -11.21 0.34 -6.28
C VAL A 167 -9.94 -0.13 -6.98
N ASP A 168 -10.08 -0.62 -8.20
CA ASP A 168 -8.95 -0.81 -9.11
C ASP A 168 -8.76 0.48 -9.91
N ASN A 169 -7.53 1.01 -9.92
CA ASN A 169 -7.27 2.25 -10.62
C ASN A 169 -7.17 2.00 -12.14
N HIS A 170 -7.48 3.01 -12.94
CA HIS A 170 -7.47 2.96 -14.40
C HIS A 170 -6.88 4.25 -14.99
N ALA A 171 -5.88 4.82 -14.33
CA ALA A 171 -5.16 6.00 -14.82
C ALA A 171 -4.22 5.64 -15.98
N PRO A 172 -3.85 6.62 -16.81
CA PRO A 172 -2.75 6.45 -17.75
C PRO A 172 -1.46 6.07 -17.03
N ASN A 173 -0.71 5.11 -17.60
CA ASN A 173 0.59 4.73 -17.06
C ASN A 173 1.62 5.82 -17.29
N GLU A 174 2.43 6.05 -16.26
CA GLU A 174 3.61 6.90 -16.28
C GLU A 174 4.73 6.19 -15.49
N SER A 175 5.99 6.45 -15.78
CA SER A 175 7.05 5.84 -14.97
C SER A 175 7.01 6.34 -13.53
N ALA A 176 7.36 5.51 -12.58
CA ALA A 176 7.47 5.92 -11.17
C ALA A 176 8.47 7.09 -11.00
N ALA A 177 9.58 7.07 -11.76
CA ALA A 177 10.61 8.10 -11.72
C ALA A 177 10.10 9.49 -12.13
N ASP A 178 9.17 9.56 -13.09
CA ASP A 178 8.57 10.81 -13.53
C ASP A 178 7.40 11.22 -12.62
N ALA A 179 6.61 10.26 -12.16
CA ALA A 179 5.41 10.50 -11.37
C ALA A 179 5.68 10.93 -9.92
N GLN A 180 6.71 10.35 -9.28
CA GLN A 180 7.01 10.59 -7.86
C GLN A 180 7.37 12.06 -7.56
N PRO A 181 8.26 12.72 -8.30
CA PRO A 181 8.57 14.14 -8.03
C PRO A 181 7.34 15.04 -8.21
N VAL A 182 6.48 14.75 -9.18
CA VAL A 182 5.24 15.49 -9.40
C VAL A 182 4.27 15.31 -8.22
N MET A 183 4.08 14.08 -7.74
CA MET A 183 3.26 13.79 -6.57
C MET A 183 3.79 14.52 -5.32
N LEU A 184 5.10 14.45 -5.08
CA LEU A 184 5.72 15.14 -3.93
C LEU A 184 5.56 16.66 -4.00
N ALA A 185 5.64 17.26 -5.19
CA ALA A 185 5.37 18.69 -5.39
C ALA A 185 3.91 19.06 -5.10
N HIS A 186 2.95 18.21 -5.50
CA HIS A 186 1.53 18.37 -5.13
C HIS A 186 1.34 18.29 -3.61
N ASP A 187 1.96 17.32 -2.96
CA ASP A 187 1.89 17.16 -1.51
C ASP A 187 2.48 18.35 -0.77
N GLN A 188 3.64 18.85 -1.20
CA GLN A 188 4.29 20.00 -0.60
C GLN A 188 3.42 21.26 -0.69
N ARG A 189 2.80 21.52 -1.85
CA ARG A 189 1.88 22.64 -2.01
C ARG A 189 0.66 22.49 -1.10
N TYR A 190 0.08 21.30 -1.06
CA TYR A 190 -1.04 20.99 -0.16
C TYR A 190 -0.62 21.16 1.32
N ALA A 191 0.52 20.66 1.73
CA ALA A 191 1.04 20.78 3.10
C ALA A 191 1.20 22.24 3.54
N ALA A 192 1.65 23.10 2.64
CA ALA A 192 1.80 24.53 2.90
C ALA A 192 0.47 25.29 3.04
N ASN A 193 -0.59 24.82 2.37
CA ASN A 193 -1.89 25.50 2.25
C ASN A 193 -3.08 24.55 2.49
N ARG A 194 -2.93 23.63 3.41
CA ARG A 194 -3.85 22.48 3.63
C ARG A 194 -5.33 22.87 3.67
N VAL A 195 -5.67 23.94 4.38
CA VAL A 195 -7.05 24.40 4.55
C VAL A 195 -7.63 24.93 3.23
N GLN A 196 -6.85 25.70 2.50
CA GLN A 196 -7.27 26.35 1.24
C GLN A 196 -7.32 25.35 0.08
N GLU A 197 -6.36 24.44 0.03
CA GLU A 197 -6.18 23.51 -1.09
C GLU A 197 -7.09 22.27 -1.01
N MET A 198 -7.57 21.89 0.20
CA MET A 198 -8.33 20.64 0.40
C MET A 198 -9.43 20.45 -0.63
N ALA A 199 -10.30 21.44 -0.83
CA ALA A 199 -11.43 21.31 -1.73
C ALA A 199 -11.02 21.16 -3.22
N ALA A 200 -9.88 21.75 -3.61
CA ALA A 200 -9.38 21.73 -4.99
C ALA A 200 -8.65 20.42 -5.34
N VAL A 201 -7.88 19.88 -4.38
CA VAL A 201 -7.04 18.71 -4.63
C VAL A 201 -7.70 17.40 -4.26
N ALA A 202 -8.71 17.40 -3.40
CA ALA A 202 -9.35 16.19 -2.90
C ALA A 202 -10.15 15.45 -3.98
N GLU A 203 -10.19 14.13 -3.87
CA GLU A 203 -11.21 13.32 -4.53
C GLU A 203 -12.59 13.59 -3.91
N GLU A 204 -13.64 13.32 -4.68
CA GLU A 204 -15.03 13.46 -4.19
C GLU A 204 -15.25 12.72 -2.86
N LYS A 205 -14.69 11.50 -2.74
CA LYS A 205 -14.80 10.63 -1.56
C LYS A 205 -13.52 10.60 -0.71
N VAL A 206 -12.76 11.70 -0.70
CA VAL A 206 -11.57 11.81 0.17
C VAL A 206 -11.90 11.43 1.61
N ARG A 207 -10.95 10.79 2.28
CA ARG A 207 -11.05 10.45 3.70
C ARG A 207 -10.10 11.33 4.50
N LEU A 208 -10.65 12.07 5.46
CA LEU A 208 -9.87 12.89 6.40
C LEU A 208 -9.98 12.26 7.80
N TYR A 209 -8.83 11.88 8.36
CA TYR A 209 -8.70 11.29 9.68
C TYR A 209 -7.99 12.27 10.62
N LEU A 210 -8.75 12.85 11.52
CA LEU A 210 -8.27 13.78 12.54
C LEU A 210 -8.27 13.10 13.91
N PRO A 211 -7.35 13.46 14.81
CA PRO A 211 -7.29 12.91 16.17
C PRO A 211 -8.62 13.06 16.92
N ALA A 212 -9.04 12.01 17.58
CA ALA A 212 -10.25 11.96 18.40
C ALA A 212 -11.55 12.32 17.66
N LYS A 213 -11.58 12.21 16.33
CA LYS A 213 -12.77 12.43 15.49
C LYS A 213 -13.11 11.22 14.65
N PHE A 214 -14.38 11.05 14.35
CA PHE A 214 -14.81 10.08 13.35
C PHE A 214 -14.27 10.45 11.97
N PRO A 215 -14.11 9.47 11.06
CA PRO A 215 -13.74 9.72 9.67
C PRO A 215 -14.65 10.77 9.03
N ILE A 216 -14.06 11.75 8.38
CA ILE A 216 -14.80 12.71 7.56
C ILE A 216 -14.61 12.27 6.12
N ILE A 217 -15.71 11.97 5.45
CA ILE A 217 -15.71 11.48 4.07
C ILE A 217 -16.34 12.55 3.18
N GLY A 218 -15.64 12.90 2.10
CA GLY A 218 -16.05 13.87 1.11
C GLY A 218 -15.34 15.21 1.21
N ALA A 219 -15.02 15.79 0.05
CA ALA A 219 -14.18 16.99 -0.10
C ALA A 219 -14.74 18.20 0.66
N SER A 220 -16.05 18.45 0.55
CA SER A 220 -16.70 19.60 1.23
C SER A 220 -16.64 19.47 2.75
N GLY A 221 -16.94 18.26 3.29
CA GLY A 221 -16.87 17.99 4.71
C GLY A 221 -15.44 18.10 5.25
N ALA A 222 -14.47 17.58 4.50
CA ALA A 222 -13.06 17.66 4.84
C ALA A 222 -12.57 19.11 4.88
N ALA A 223 -12.88 19.90 3.87
CA ALA A 223 -12.53 21.32 3.82
C ALA A 223 -13.15 22.11 4.99
N ALA A 224 -14.45 21.90 5.27
CA ALA A 224 -15.13 22.55 6.38
C ALA A 224 -14.54 22.15 7.76
N ALA A 225 -14.11 20.89 7.92
CA ALA A 225 -13.47 20.41 9.13
C ALA A 225 -12.10 21.04 9.36
N LEU A 226 -11.29 21.19 8.31
CA LEU A 226 -9.98 21.81 8.38
C LEU A 226 -10.08 23.31 8.72
N GLN A 227 -11.09 24.02 8.22
CA GLN A 227 -11.35 25.43 8.59
C GLN A 227 -11.64 25.60 10.10
N LYS A 228 -12.20 24.57 10.75
CA LYS A 228 -12.52 24.56 12.18
C LYS A 228 -11.41 23.91 13.02
N GLN A 229 -10.33 23.44 12.40
CA GLN A 229 -9.19 22.87 13.10
C GLN A 229 -8.50 23.98 13.91
N GLY A 230 -7.96 23.60 15.07
CA GLY A 230 -7.19 24.52 15.94
C GLY A 230 -5.92 25.06 15.27
N PRO A 231 -4.85 25.29 16.02
CA PRO A 231 -3.63 25.86 15.46
C PRO A 231 -3.15 25.13 14.21
N PRO A 232 -2.55 25.85 13.24
CA PRO A 232 -2.10 25.24 11.98
C PRO A 232 -1.02 24.19 12.24
N LEU A 233 -1.05 23.12 11.46
CA LEU A 233 0.00 22.12 11.46
C LEU A 233 1.13 22.56 10.54
N LYS A 234 2.37 22.42 11.00
CA LYS A 234 3.59 22.61 10.20
C LYS A 234 4.14 21.24 9.86
N PHE A 235 4.13 20.89 8.59
CA PHE A 235 4.60 19.60 8.09
C PHE A 235 6.10 19.68 7.80
N GLY A 236 6.85 18.69 8.31
CA GLY A 236 8.27 18.53 8.06
C GLY A 236 8.57 17.90 6.70
N PRO A 237 9.84 17.55 6.43
CA PRO A 237 10.23 16.92 5.19
C PRO A 237 9.42 15.64 4.90
N ALA A 238 8.88 15.58 3.70
CA ALA A 238 8.06 14.46 3.24
C ALA A 238 8.93 13.30 2.72
N LYS A 239 8.49 12.08 3.01
CA LYS A 239 8.95 10.83 2.39
C LYS A 239 7.77 10.21 1.67
N GLY A 240 8.01 9.53 0.57
CA GLY A 240 6.92 8.89 -0.16
C GLY A 240 7.41 8.08 -1.33
N ASP A 241 6.51 7.25 -1.85
CA ASP A 241 6.77 6.40 -3.00
C ASP A 241 5.50 6.27 -3.84
N VAL A 242 5.65 5.79 -5.07
CA VAL A 242 4.56 5.61 -6.03
C VAL A 242 4.61 4.21 -6.65
N SER A 243 3.47 3.73 -7.13
CA SER A 243 3.35 2.52 -7.94
C SER A 243 4.21 2.58 -9.19
N SER A 244 4.59 1.44 -9.74
CA SER A 244 5.37 1.38 -10.98
C SER A 244 4.64 1.98 -12.19
N GLY A 245 3.31 2.06 -12.13
CA GLY A 245 2.46 2.74 -13.11
C GLY A 245 2.29 4.23 -12.86
N GLY A 246 2.88 4.79 -11.78
CA GLY A 246 2.89 6.21 -11.49
C GLY A 246 1.53 6.83 -11.18
N ASP A 247 0.58 6.03 -10.70
CA ASP A 247 -0.83 6.44 -10.58
C ASP A 247 -1.41 6.36 -9.16
N LEU A 248 -0.72 5.68 -8.24
CA LEU A 248 -1.02 5.61 -6.81
C LEU A 248 0.25 5.84 -6.04
N GLY A 249 0.20 6.71 -5.03
CA GLY A 249 1.34 6.95 -4.17
C GLY A 249 0.94 7.35 -2.76
N TYR A 250 1.90 7.29 -1.86
CA TYR A 250 1.74 7.71 -0.47
C TYR A 250 2.86 8.65 -0.07
N VAL A 251 2.53 9.56 0.83
CA VAL A 251 3.47 10.54 1.42
C VAL A 251 3.28 10.55 2.92
N TRP A 252 4.37 10.53 3.66
CA TRP A 252 4.36 10.58 5.11
C TRP A 252 5.51 11.42 5.66
N GLY A 253 5.37 11.85 6.90
CA GLY A 253 6.39 12.63 7.60
C GLY A 253 5.92 13.02 8.99
N GLU A 254 6.64 13.96 9.58
CA GLU A 254 6.34 14.53 10.90
C GLU A 254 5.60 15.86 10.76
N TYR A 255 4.81 16.21 11.77
CA TYR A 255 4.26 17.55 11.88
C TYR A 255 4.41 18.08 13.32
N THR A 256 4.36 19.40 13.46
CA THR A 256 4.25 20.12 14.72
C THR A 256 2.99 20.98 14.72
N VAL A 257 2.52 21.40 15.89
CA VAL A 257 1.30 22.21 16.05
C VAL A 257 1.68 23.66 16.35
N GLY A 258 1.33 24.58 15.46
CA GLY A 258 1.62 26.01 15.63
C GLY A 258 3.11 26.30 15.79
N SER A 259 3.48 26.97 16.89
CA SER A 259 4.86 27.23 17.31
C SER A 259 5.38 26.22 18.35
N ASP A 260 4.52 25.33 18.83
CA ASP A 260 4.85 24.33 19.85
C ASP A 260 5.50 23.12 19.20
N THR A 261 6.79 22.91 19.47
CA THR A 261 7.54 21.77 18.96
C THR A 261 7.34 20.51 19.80
N GLU A 262 6.80 20.61 21.02
CA GLU A 262 6.49 19.46 21.85
C GLU A 262 5.18 18.76 21.38
N MET A 263 4.23 19.54 20.89
CA MET A 263 3.03 18.99 20.26
C MET A 263 3.31 18.59 18.82
N SER A 264 3.58 17.32 18.61
CA SER A 264 4.00 16.77 17.30
C SER A 264 3.33 15.44 17.02
N GLY A 265 3.51 14.97 15.81
CA GLY A 265 3.01 13.67 15.38
C GLY A 265 3.46 13.31 13.99
N TYR A 266 2.77 12.34 13.42
CA TYR A 266 3.01 11.81 12.09
C TYR A 266 1.81 12.04 11.20
N TYR A 267 2.04 12.18 9.90
CA TYR A 267 0.97 12.23 8.91
C TYR A 267 1.20 11.20 7.82
N LEU A 268 0.12 10.77 7.20
CA LEU A 268 0.09 9.92 6.03
C LEU A 268 -0.94 10.45 5.05
N ARG A 269 -0.55 10.60 3.79
CA ARG A 269 -1.45 11.01 2.70
C ARG A 269 -1.36 10.02 1.57
N ILE A 270 -2.50 9.73 0.97
CA ILE A 270 -2.60 8.90 -0.23
C ILE A 270 -3.01 9.81 -1.39
N TRP A 271 -2.22 9.76 -2.43
CA TRP A 271 -2.45 10.45 -3.68
C TRP A 271 -2.76 9.44 -4.78
N ARG A 272 -3.74 9.74 -5.60
CA ARG A 272 -4.15 8.87 -6.70
C ARG A 272 -4.43 9.68 -7.95
N LYS A 273 -4.07 9.15 -9.12
CA LYS A 273 -4.49 9.70 -10.41
C LYS A 273 -5.81 9.06 -10.83
N GLY A 274 -6.74 9.89 -11.29
CA GLY A 274 -7.92 9.42 -11.99
C GLY A 274 -7.64 9.21 -13.48
N ARG A 275 -8.67 8.87 -14.25
CA ARG A 275 -8.58 8.65 -15.70
C ARG A 275 -8.03 9.86 -16.49
N ALA A 276 -8.19 11.07 -15.97
CA ALA A 276 -7.65 12.29 -16.56
C ALA A 276 -6.14 12.51 -16.29
N GLY A 277 -5.49 11.61 -15.53
CA GLY A 277 -4.06 11.71 -15.22
C GLY A 277 -3.69 12.73 -14.14
N ASN A 278 -4.64 13.42 -13.53
CA ASN A 278 -4.38 14.42 -12.50
C ASN A 278 -4.31 13.78 -11.11
N TRP A 279 -3.31 14.17 -10.33
CA TRP A 279 -3.18 13.78 -8.93
C TRP A 279 -4.32 14.38 -8.08
N LYS A 280 -4.95 13.54 -7.29
CA LYS A 280 -5.97 13.89 -6.31
C LYS A 280 -5.67 13.24 -4.98
N LEU A 281 -5.97 13.96 -3.90
CA LEU A 281 -5.83 13.47 -2.54
C LEU A 281 -6.98 12.51 -2.21
N ALA A 282 -6.66 11.24 -1.98
CA ALA A 282 -7.64 10.21 -1.62
C ALA A 282 -7.81 10.05 -0.11
N LEU A 283 -6.74 10.30 0.66
CA LEU A 283 -6.74 10.19 2.12
C LEU A 283 -5.73 11.15 2.75
N ASP A 284 -6.10 11.76 3.87
CA ASP A 284 -5.23 12.57 4.72
C ASP A 284 -5.44 12.18 6.18
N LEU A 285 -4.40 11.64 6.81
CA LEU A 285 -4.40 11.19 8.20
C LEU A 285 -3.34 11.95 8.99
N VAL A 286 -3.71 12.41 10.19
CA VAL A 286 -2.77 12.91 11.21
C VAL A 286 -2.88 12.07 12.48
N HIS A 287 -1.72 11.70 13.01
CA HIS A 287 -1.55 10.85 14.19
C HIS A 287 -0.67 11.59 15.20
N PRO A 288 -1.19 12.04 16.36
CA PRO A 288 -0.38 12.65 17.40
C PRO A 288 0.52 11.61 18.08
N ARG A 289 1.68 12.09 18.53
CA ARG A 289 2.58 11.29 19.40
C ARG A 289 1.97 11.04 20.77
#